data_86b81ca7bc6fc6d815f8a21f88f76f2a
#
_entry.id   86b81ca7bc6fc6d815f8a21f88f76f2a
#
_cell.length_a   1.000
_cell.length_b   1.000
_cell.length_c   1.000
_cell.angle_alpha   90.00
_cell.angle_beta   90.00
_cell.angle_gamma   90.00
#
_symmetry.space_group_name_H-M   'P 1'
#
loop_
_entity.id
_entity.type
_entity.pdbx_description
1 polymer ?
#
loop_
_entity_poly.entity_id
_entity_poly.type
_entity_poly.pdbx_seq_one_letter_code
_entity_poly.pdbx_strand_id
1 'polypeptide(L)'
;MDRKTNLIPALLLSALSLYAMEDVKVTQFQHAGPFTVNKPILADSLNVNGKPFEAKNLLKATLPFEQTLANATVLDADTAGAITFAAPRKGYALHLFSFFLNSDRYVKGTLDISGPGAFEVFVNDKPVGASSELVMEPRRYQVVVKYLTAETDTCPPSLKATFKSEAEAKVVASLNPEKRYTLLNILEGKDF
;
A
#
# COMPACT_ATOMS: atom_id res chain seq x y z
N MET A 1 -19.05 61.22 -40.53
CA MET A 1 -19.85 60.52 -39.49
C MET A 1 -19.43 59.07 -39.44
N ASP A 2 -18.30 58.82 -38.74
CA ASP A 2 -17.65 57.49 -38.72
C ASP A 2 -18.04 56.74 -37.43
N ARG A 3 -18.81 55.68 -37.59
CA ARG A 3 -19.12 54.75 -36.53
C ARG A 3 -17.97 53.73 -36.37
N LYS A 4 -17.13 53.91 -35.37
CA LYS A 4 -16.17 52.89 -34.92
C LYS A 4 -16.90 51.80 -34.16
N THR A 5 -17.04 50.63 -34.77
CA THR A 5 -17.46 49.39 -34.08
C THR A 5 -16.32 48.83 -33.28
N ASN A 6 -16.43 48.91 -31.95
CA ASN A 6 -15.51 48.24 -31.04
C ASN A 6 -15.89 46.75 -31.00
N LEU A 7 -15.07 45.90 -31.62
CA LEU A 7 -15.09 44.46 -31.38
C LEU A 7 -14.39 44.17 -30.06
N ILE A 8 -15.13 43.75 -29.06
CA ILE A 8 -14.60 43.17 -27.83
C ILE A 8 -14.24 41.72 -28.13
N PRO A 9 -12.98 41.28 -27.99
CA PRO A 9 -12.65 39.86 -28.11
C PRO A 9 -13.19 39.13 -26.88
N ALA A 10 -14.13 38.22 -27.08
CA ALA A 10 -14.58 37.31 -26.06
C ALA A 10 -13.41 36.39 -25.69
N LEU A 11 -12.83 36.65 -24.51
CA LEU A 11 -11.85 35.76 -23.89
C LEU A 11 -12.56 34.48 -23.49
N LEU A 12 -12.41 33.42 -24.27
CA LEU A 12 -12.77 32.08 -23.86
C LEU A 12 -11.81 31.66 -22.73
N LEU A 13 -12.24 31.88 -21.48
CA LEU A 13 -11.66 31.18 -20.34
C LEU A 13 -12.06 29.71 -20.47
N SER A 14 -11.19 28.89 -21.06
CA SER A 14 -11.23 27.44 -20.90
C SER A 14 -10.91 27.18 -19.43
N ALA A 15 -11.94 26.89 -18.64
CA ALA A 15 -11.81 26.32 -17.32
C ALA A 15 -11.16 24.93 -17.48
N LEU A 16 -9.85 24.87 -17.36
CA LEU A 16 -9.15 23.65 -17.04
C LEU A 16 -9.65 23.24 -15.66
N SER A 17 -10.66 22.35 -15.62
CA SER A 17 -10.97 21.62 -14.43
C SER A 17 -9.72 20.85 -14.04
N LEU A 18 -8.97 21.37 -13.08
CA LEU A 18 -7.99 20.59 -12.33
C LEU A 18 -8.81 19.47 -11.63
N TYR A 19 -8.86 18.31 -12.25
CA TYR A 19 -9.32 17.12 -11.56
C TYR A 19 -8.38 16.91 -10.38
N ALA A 20 -8.87 17.17 -9.18
CA ALA A 20 -8.14 16.88 -7.97
C ALA A 20 -7.98 15.35 -7.92
N MET A 21 -6.72 14.89 -8.02
CA MET A 21 -6.39 13.49 -7.80
C MET A 21 -6.83 13.15 -6.38
N GLU A 22 -7.74 12.18 -6.23
CA GLU A 22 -8.22 11.77 -4.92
C GLU A 22 -7.19 10.82 -4.29
N ASP A 23 -6.49 11.32 -3.27
CA ASP A 23 -5.56 10.50 -2.47
C ASP A 23 -6.35 9.62 -1.50
N VAL A 24 -6.39 8.32 -1.76
CA VAL A 24 -6.97 7.34 -0.86
C VAL A 24 -5.92 6.97 0.20
N LYS A 25 -6.11 7.43 1.43
CA LYS A 25 -5.28 7.04 2.56
C LYS A 25 -5.79 5.72 3.14
N VAL A 26 -4.89 4.79 3.40
CA VAL A 26 -5.20 3.57 4.13
C VAL A 26 -5.24 3.92 5.62
N THR A 27 -6.40 3.78 6.24
CA THR A 27 -6.62 4.16 7.64
C THR A 27 -6.58 2.97 8.59
N GLN A 28 -6.65 1.75 8.06
CA GLN A 28 -6.64 0.52 8.85
C GLN A 28 -5.78 -0.54 8.18
N PHE A 29 -5.04 -1.29 9.00
CA PHE A 29 -4.18 -2.38 8.55
C PHE A 29 -4.45 -3.64 9.37
N GLN A 30 -4.53 -4.79 8.72
CA GLN A 30 -4.33 -6.08 9.38
C GLN A 30 -2.85 -6.20 9.69
N HIS A 31 -2.50 -6.61 10.90
CA HIS A 31 -1.13 -6.76 11.35
C HIS A 31 -0.91 -8.13 11.98
N ALA A 32 0.08 -8.85 11.50
CA ALA A 32 0.57 -10.09 12.09
C ALA A 32 2.06 -9.97 12.42
N GLY A 33 2.44 -10.38 13.60
CA GLY A 33 3.78 -10.26 14.15
C GLY A 33 3.80 -9.57 15.52
N PRO A 34 4.96 -9.28 16.08
CA PRO A 34 6.32 -9.50 15.54
C PRO A 34 6.72 -10.99 15.48
N PHE A 35 7.29 -11.41 14.35
CA PHE A 35 7.90 -12.74 14.22
C PHE A 35 9.41 -12.61 14.40
N THR A 36 9.95 -13.15 15.48
CA THR A 36 11.40 -13.11 15.75
C THR A 36 12.16 -13.82 14.63
N VAL A 37 13.16 -13.15 14.08
CA VAL A 37 14.05 -13.70 13.06
C VAL A 37 15.46 -13.74 13.61
N ASN A 38 16.05 -14.92 13.58
CA ASN A 38 17.41 -15.10 14.05
C ASN A 38 18.40 -14.64 12.97
N LYS A 39 19.42 -13.91 13.43
CA LYS A 39 20.58 -13.60 12.60
C LYS A 39 21.29 -14.91 12.22
N PRO A 40 21.67 -15.11 10.96
CA PRO A 40 22.47 -16.28 10.58
C PRO A 40 23.75 -16.41 11.40
N ILE A 41 24.15 -17.62 11.75
CA ILE A 41 25.33 -17.89 12.58
C ILE A 41 26.62 -17.24 12.02
N LEU A 42 26.74 -17.21 10.68
CA LEU A 42 27.88 -16.62 9.99
C LEU A 42 27.66 -15.16 9.55
N ALA A 43 26.67 -14.47 10.12
CA ALA A 43 26.37 -13.10 9.72
C ALA A 43 27.48 -12.09 10.05
N ASP A 44 28.36 -12.42 10.99
CA ASP A 44 29.53 -11.59 11.33
C ASP A 44 30.74 -11.87 10.44
N SER A 45 30.64 -12.85 9.53
CA SER A 45 31.63 -13.20 8.53
C SER A 45 31.26 -12.62 7.17
N LEU A 46 32.29 -12.39 6.36
CA LEU A 46 32.05 -12.06 4.95
C LEU A 46 31.55 -13.31 4.20
N ASN A 47 30.60 -13.12 3.31
CA ASN A 47 30.15 -14.20 2.43
C ASN A 47 31.22 -14.57 1.38
N VAL A 48 30.98 -15.60 0.58
CA VAL A 48 31.91 -16.08 -0.47
C VAL A 48 32.33 -15.00 -1.48
N ASN A 49 31.56 -13.91 -1.59
CA ASN A 49 31.83 -12.75 -2.45
C ASN A 49 32.48 -11.59 -1.67
N GLY A 50 32.95 -11.81 -0.42
CA GLY A 50 33.55 -10.78 0.41
C GLY A 50 32.60 -9.70 0.92
N LYS A 51 31.27 -9.92 0.87
CA LYS A 51 30.27 -8.95 1.33
C LYS A 51 29.77 -9.28 2.73
N PRO A 52 29.57 -8.26 3.59
CA PRO A 52 28.98 -8.44 4.91
C PRO A 52 27.52 -8.85 4.80
N PHE A 53 26.98 -9.43 5.88
CA PHE A 53 25.56 -9.71 5.99
C PHE A 53 24.76 -8.40 6.05
N GLU A 54 23.75 -8.32 5.22
CA GLU A 54 22.80 -7.22 5.24
C GLU A 54 21.47 -7.67 5.85
N ALA A 55 21.01 -6.99 6.90
CA ALA A 55 19.78 -7.36 7.61
C ALA A 55 18.56 -7.46 6.67
N LYS A 56 18.49 -6.63 5.61
CA LYS A 56 17.41 -6.70 4.61
C LYS A 56 17.25 -8.07 3.93
N ASN A 57 18.31 -8.92 3.95
CA ASN A 57 18.21 -10.29 3.43
C ASN A 57 17.24 -11.17 4.25
N LEU A 58 16.93 -10.77 5.50
CA LEU A 58 15.93 -11.45 6.32
C LEU A 58 14.50 -11.30 5.75
N LEU A 59 14.24 -10.26 4.94
CA LEU A 59 12.98 -10.11 4.22
C LEU A 59 12.72 -11.25 3.22
N LYS A 60 13.75 -11.96 2.79
CA LYS A 60 13.62 -13.14 1.90
C LYS A 60 13.04 -14.37 2.60
N ALA A 61 12.90 -14.34 3.95
CA ALA A 61 12.26 -15.43 4.67
C ALA A 61 10.84 -15.66 4.14
N THR A 62 10.53 -16.93 3.86
CA THR A 62 9.20 -17.31 3.34
C THR A 62 8.18 -17.26 4.46
N LEU A 63 7.15 -16.44 4.29
CA LEU A 63 5.99 -16.38 5.16
C LEU A 63 4.73 -16.61 4.30
N PRO A 64 3.93 -17.65 4.59
CA PRO A 64 2.67 -17.86 3.89
C PRO A 64 1.67 -16.79 4.35
N PHE A 65 1.36 -15.81 3.49
CA PHE A 65 0.60 -14.62 3.85
C PHE A 65 -0.79 -14.96 4.39
N GLU A 66 -1.52 -15.81 3.69
CA GLU A 66 -2.89 -16.18 4.04
C GLU A 66 -2.97 -16.79 5.45
N GLN A 67 -2.14 -17.78 5.73
CA GLN A 67 -2.10 -18.45 7.02
C GLN A 67 -1.60 -17.53 8.14
N THR A 68 -0.60 -16.69 7.84
CA THR A 68 0.00 -15.78 8.81
C THR A 68 -0.96 -14.65 9.19
N LEU A 69 -1.77 -14.18 8.24
CA LEU A 69 -2.76 -13.13 8.45
C LEU A 69 -4.09 -13.63 9.03
N ALA A 70 -4.30 -14.94 9.14
CA ALA A 70 -5.54 -15.52 9.67
C ALA A 70 -5.86 -15.04 11.11
N ASN A 71 -4.83 -14.80 11.92
CA ASN A 71 -4.95 -14.30 13.30
C ASN A 71 -4.42 -12.87 13.46
N ALA A 72 -4.48 -12.07 12.40
CA ALA A 72 -4.00 -10.70 12.42
C ALA A 72 -4.86 -9.82 13.34
N THR A 73 -4.22 -8.87 14.00
CA THR A 73 -4.88 -7.78 14.72
C THR A 73 -5.10 -6.60 13.78
N VAL A 74 -5.99 -5.68 14.15
CA VAL A 74 -6.20 -4.45 13.41
C VAL A 74 -5.44 -3.32 14.07
N LEU A 75 -4.70 -2.56 13.27
CA LEU A 75 -4.08 -1.30 13.68
C LEU A 75 -4.74 -0.15 12.92
N ASP A 76 -5.13 0.87 13.67
CA ASP A 76 -5.67 2.12 13.12
C ASP A 76 -4.53 3.11 12.87
N ALA A 77 -4.58 3.78 11.72
CA ALA A 77 -3.66 4.85 11.41
C ALA A 77 -4.01 6.13 12.16
N ASP A 78 -3.01 6.93 12.43
CA ASP A 78 -3.15 8.26 13.01
C ASP A 78 -3.76 9.26 11.99
N THR A 79 -3.89 10.52 12.38
CA THR A 79 -4.40 11.59 11.53
C THR A 79 -3.53 11.88 10.30
N ALA A 80 -2.24 11.51 10.34
CA ALA A 80 -1.32 11.60 9.21
C ALA A 80 -1.42 10.39 8.26
N GLY A 81 -2.19 9.37 8.63
CA GLY A 81 -2.35 8.13 7.88
C GLY A 81 -1.22 7.13 8.11
N ALA A 82 -0.50 7.24 9.22
CA ALA A 82 0.59 6.33 9.58
C ALA A 82 0.19 5.45 10.76
N ILE A 83 0.58 4.19 10.73
CA ILE A 83 0.57 3.30 11.88
C ILE A 83 1.95 3.26 12.52
N THR A 84 1.99 3.13 13.83
CA THR A 84 3.22 2.87 14.60
C THR A 84 3.11 1.52 15.29
N PHE A 85 4.22 0.83 15.41
CA PHE A 85 4.27 -0.49 16.02
C PHE A 85 5.58 -0.71 16.77
N ALA A 86 5.66 -1.78 17.56
CA ALA A 86 6.81 -2.00 18.44
C ALA A 86 8.00 -2.61 17.67
N ALA A 87 9.20 -2.07 17.90
CA ALA A 87 10.44 -2.73 17.55
C ALA A 87 10.68 -3.94 18.48
N PRO A 88 11.44 -4.97 18.05
CA PRO A 88 11.79 -6.09 18.92
C PRO A 88 12.72 -5.63 20.04
N ARG A 89 12.61 -6.24 21.22
CA ARG A 89 13.52 -5.96 22.33
C ARG A 89 14.93 -6.49 22.09
N LYS A 90 15.07 -7.48 21.21
CA LYS A 90 16.34 -8.12 20.86
C LYS A 90 16.30 -8.65 19.44
N GLY A 91 17.39 -8.41 18.70
CA GLY A 91 17.59 -8.94 17.35
C GLY A 91 16.69 -8.31 16.30
N TYR A 92 16.07 -9.13 15.49
CA TYR A 92 15.23 -8.72 14.35
C TYR A 92 13.84 -9.33 14.47
N ALA A 93 12.86 -8.62 13.94
CA ALA A 93 11.51 -9.15 13.78
C ALA A 93 10.91 -8.78 12.42
N LEU A 94 10.13 -9.71 11.88
CA LEU A 94 9.31 -9.48 10.71
C LEU A 94 7.87 -9.19 11.14
N HIS A 95 7.26 -8.26 10.43
CA HIS A 95 5.85 -7.92 10.55
C HIS A 95 5.19 -8.06 9.19
N LEU A 96 3.96 -8.53 9.16
CA LEU A 96 3.11 -8.49 7.97
C LEU A 96 1.98 -7.50 8.21
N PHE A 97 1.79 -6.60 7.26
CA PHE A 97 0.65 -5.71 7.20
C PHE A 97 -0.14 -6.02 5.93
N SER A 98 -1.47 -6.00 6.03
CA SER A 98 -2.31 -6.21 4.86
C SER A 98 -3.53 -5.28 4.88
N PHE A 99 -3.95 -4.90 3.69
CA PHE A 99 -5.20 -4.20 3.41
C PHE A 99 -5.65 -4.53 1.98
N PHE A 100 -6.87 -4.14 1.64
CA PHE A 100 -7.41 -4.32 0.31
C PHE A 100 -7.72 -2.97 -0.33
N LEU A 101 -7.36 -2.82 -1.59
CA LEU A 101 -7.83 -1.76 -2.46
C LEU A 101 -8.96 -2.32 -3.32
N ASN A 102 -10.11 -1.68 -3.29
CA ASN A 102 -11.29 -2.07 -4.06
C ASN A 102 -11.61 -0.96 -5.05
N SER A 103 -11.78 -1.31 -6.31
CA SER A 103 -12.26 -0.40 -7.34
C SER A 103 -13.53 -0.94 -7.97
N ASP A 104 -14.50 -0.07 -8.24
CA ASP A 104 -15.74 -0.39 -8.93
C ASP A 104 -15.63 -0.29 -10.46
N ARG A 105 -14.53 0.24 -10.94
CA ARG A 105 -14.24 0.44 -12.36
C ARG A 105 -12.75 0.28 -12.66
N TYR A 106 -12.42 0.33 -13.93
CA TYR A 106 -11.03 0.39 -14.37
C TYR A 106 -10.40 1.72 -13.91
N VAL A 107 -9.28 1.63 -13.21
CA VAL A 107 -8.54 2.79 -12.71
C VAL A 107 -7.04 2.57 -12.80
N LYS A 108 -6.34 3.62 -13.17
CA LYS A 108 -4.89 3.69 -13.11
C LYS A 108 -4.47 4.64 -12.00
N GLY A 109 -3.42 4.28 -11.27
CA GLY A 109 -2.94 5.12 -10.18
C GLY A 109 -1.63 4.60 -9.60
N THR A 110 -1.10 5.30 -8.60
CA THR A 110 0.15 4.97 -7.93
C THR A 110 -0.10 4.55 -6.50
N LEU A 111 0.37 3.36 -6.14
CA LEU A 111 0.45 2.89 -4.76
C LEU A 111 1.77 3.36 -4.17
N ASP A 112 1.73 4.18 -3.12
CA ASP A 112 2.89 4.65 -2.38
C ASP A 112 2.87 4.05 -0.96
N ILE A 113 3.91 3.29 -0.64
CA ILE A 113 4.16 2.74 0.70
C ILE A 113 5.43 3.39 1.24
N SER A 114 5.38 3.89 2.46
CA SER A 114 6.53 4.55 3.09
C SER A 114 6.69 4.18 4.56
N GLY A 115 7.95 4.14 5.01
CA GLY A 115 8.33 3.85 6.39
C GLY A 115 9.84 3.94 6.54
N PRO A 116 10.37 4.11 7.78
CA PRO A 116 11.81 4.29 8.03
C PRO A 116 12.64 3.01 7.87
N GLY A 117 12.02 1.84 7.92
CA GLY A 117 12.70 0.53 7.91
C GLY A 117 12.80 -0.10 6.52
N ALA A 118 13.33 -1.31 6.49
CA ALA A 118 13.36 -2.13 5.27
C ALA A 118 12.05 -2.90 5.13
N PHE A 119 11.44 -2.87 3.96
CA PHE A 119 10.22 -3.59 3.67
C PHE A 119 10.13 -4.02 2.20
N GLU A 120 9.27 -5.00 1.94
CA GLU A 120 8.88 -5.48 0.61
C GLU A 120 7.37 -5.38 0.48
N VAL A 121 6.90 -4.98 -0.69
CA VAL A 121 5.48 -4.81 -1.00
C VAL A 121 5.03 -5.85 -2.02
N PHE A 122 3.86 -6.44 -1.78
CA PHE A 122 3.24 -7.41 -2.67
C PHE A 122 1.81 -6.96 -2.98
N VAL A 123 1.42 -7.10 -4.24
CA VAL A 123 0.03 -6.90 -4.69
C VAL A 123 -0.43 -8.20 -5.33
N ASN A 124 -1.47 -8.83 -4.75
CA ASN A 124 -1.93 -10.16 -5.16
C ASN A 124 -0.75 -11.16 -5.31
N ASP A 125 0.05 -11.26 -4.25
CA ASP A 125 1.25 -12.12 -4.13
C ASP A 125 2.40 -11.80 -5.09
N LYS A 126 2.29 -10.76 -5.89
CA LYS A 126 3.36 -10.32 -6.80
C LYS A 126 4.17 -9.19 -6.16
N PRO A 127 5.50 -9.29 -6.11
CA PRO A 127 6.33 -8.23 -5.57
C PRO A 127 6.24 -6.98 -6.45
N VAL A 128 6.12 -5.83 -5.80
CA VAL A 128 6.09 -4.51 -6.43
C VAL A 128 7.03 -3.54 -5.71
N GLY A 129 7.33 -2.41 -6.32
CA GLY A 129 8.13 -1.36 -5.67
C GLY A 129 7.34 -0.65 -4.55
N ALA A 130 8.08 0.08 -3.68
CA ALA A 130 7.47 0.91 -2.63
C ALA A 130 6.57 2.02 -3.21
N SER A 131 6.89 2.51 -4.39
CA SER A 131 6.03 3.37 -5.22
C SER A 131 5.85 2.65 -6.56
N SER A 132 4.63 2.27 -6.89
CA SER A 132 4.33 1.46 -8.07
C SER A 132 3.05 1.89 -8.75
N GLU A 133 3.10 2.03 -10.06
CA GLU A 133 1.90 2.18 -10.87
C GLU A 133 1.08 0.89 -10.85
N LEU A 134 -0.20 1.01 -10.56
CA LEU A 134 -1.16 -0.08 -10.60
C LEU A 134 -2.25 0.24 -11.62
N VAL A 135 -2.54 -0.77 -12.43
CA VAL A 135 -3.71 -0.78 -13.30
C VAL A 135 -4.73 -1.72 -12.67
N MET A 136 -5.79 -1.16 -12.13
CA MET A 136 -6.81 -1.90 -11.40
C MET A 136 -8.06 -2.08 -12.27
N GLU A 137 -8.48 -3.32 -12.40
CA GLU A 137 -9.80 -3.68 -12.93
C GLU A 137 -10.85 -3.59 -11.81
N PRO A 138 -12.18 -3.63 -12.10
CA PRO A 138 -13.22 -3.65 -11.07
C PRO A 138 -13.15 -4.95 -10.26
N ARG A 139 -12.22 -5.00 -9.34
CA ARG A 139 -12.01 -6.10 -8.40
C ARG A 139 -11.20 -5.65 -7.19
N ARG A 140 -11.01 -6.55 -6.28
CA ARG A 140 -10.21 -6.41 -5.09
C ARG A 140 -8.74 -6.72 -5.37
N TYR A 141 -7.86 -5.89 -4.80
CA TYR A 141 -6.42 -6.10 -4.80
C TYR A 141 -5.93 -6.20 -3.35
N GLN A 142 -5.38 -7.33 -2.99
CA GLN A 142 -4.73 -7.49 -1.70
C GLN A 142 -3.33 -6.86 -1.76
N VAL A 143 -3.05 -5.96 -0.84
CA VAL A 143 -1.71 -5.42 -0.62
C VAL A 143 -1.17 -6.03 0.66
N VAL A 144 0.04 -6.58 0.58
CA VAL A 144 0.77 -7.11 1.73
C VAL A 144 2.11 -6.41 1.81
N VAL A 145 2.46 -5.93 3.00
CA VAL A 145 3.77 -5.34 3.27
C VAL A 145 4.49 -6.22 4.28
N LYS A 146 5.63 -6.76 3.89
CA LYS A 146 6.55 -7.46 4.78
C LYS A 146 7.58 -6.47 5.27
N TYR A 147 7.60 -6.18 6.56
CA TYR A 147 8.43 -5.15 7.17
C TYR A 147 9.41 -5.76 8.17
N LEU A 148 10.66 -5.33 8.11
CA LEU A 148 11.73 -5.76 9.02
C LEU A 148 12.01 -4.65 10.03
N THR A 149 12.03 -5.01 11.30
CA THR A 149 12.47 -4.16 12.41
C THR A 149 13.68 -4.76 13.11
N ALA A 150 14.50 -3.91 13.71
CA ALA A 150 15.66 -4.30 14.49
C ALA A 150 15.66 -3.62 15.86
N GLU A 151 16.30 -4.24 16.86
CA GLU A 151 16.51 -3.62 18.18
C GLU A 151 17.33 -2.32 18.11
N THR A 152 18.13 -2.19 17.05
CA THR A 152 19.00 -1.03 16.79
C THR A 152 18.30 0.10 16.05
N ASP A 153 17.01 -0.03 15.72
CA ASP A 153 16.29 1.01 15.02
C ASP A 153 16.15 2.24 15.91
N THR A 154 16.70 3.36 15.45
CA THR A 154 16.69 4.63 16.20
C THR A 154 15.37 5.38 16.08
N CYS A 155 14.59 5.10 15.05
CA CYS A 155 13.27 5.69 14.83
C CYS A 155 12.18 4.67 15.15
N PRO A 156 11.07 5.08 15.79
CA PRO A 156 9.94 4.20 15.97
C PRO A 156 9.47 3.64 14.61
N PRO A 157 9.29 2.31 14.50
CA PRO A 157 8.79 1.72 13.27
C PRO A 157 7.42 2.27 12.94
N SER A 158 7.25 2.69 11.71
CA SER A 158 5.98 3.21 11.21
C SER A 158 5.76 2.82 9.75
N LEU A 159 4.51 2.79 9.33
CA LEU A 159 4.12 2.47 7.97
C LEU A 159 2.96 3.36 7.55
N LYS A 160 3.05 3.89 6.33
CA LYS A 160 2.00 4.67 5.70
C LYS A 160 1.75 4.11 4.30
N ALA A 161 0.48 4.05 3.91
CA ALA A 161 0.06 3.63 2.59
C ALA A 161 -0.94 4.62 2.01
N THR A 162 -0.72 5.02 0.75
CA THR A 162 -1.62 5.88 0.00
C THR A 162 -1.76 5.36 -1.42
N PHE A 163 -2.94 5.51 -2.00
CA PHE A 163 -3.16 5.26 -3.41
C PHE A 163 -3.65 6.53 -4.07
N LYS A 164 -2.92 7.00 -5.09
CA LYS A 164 -3.23 8.18 -5.87
C LYS A 164 -3.84 7.76 -7.19
N SER A 165 -5.12 8.04 -7.37
CA SER A 165 -5.82 7.74 -8.62
C SER A 165 -5.53 8.81 -9.67
N GLU A 166 -5.33 8.40 -10.94
CA GLU A 166 -5.18 9.33 -12.07
C GLU A 166 -6.53 9.87 -12.61
N ALA A 167 -7.65 9.34 -12.15
CA ALA A 167 -8.99 9.71 -12.58
C ALA A 167 -9.96 9.75 -11.41
N GLU A 168 -11.11 10.38 -11.59
CA GLU A 168 -12.28 10.27 -10.69
C GLU A 168 -12.77 8.84 -10.62
N ALA A 169 -12.07 7.99 -9.89
CA ALA A 169 -12.50 6.62 -9.63
C ALA A 169 -12.60 6.42 -8.13
N LYS A 170 -13.71 5.86 -7.69
CA LYS A 170 -13.91 5.54 -6.29
C LYS A 170 -13.11 4.30 -5.93
N VAL A 171 -11.86 4.51 -5.52
CA VAL A 171 -11.07 3.46 -4.88
C VAL A 171 -11.29 3.54 -3.38
N VAL A 172 -11.50 2.39 -2.74
CA VAL A 172 -11.72 2.30 -1.30
C VAL A 172 -10.71 1.33 -0.70
N ALA A 173 -10.00 1.78 0.32
CA ALA A 173 -9.20 0.91 1.16
C ALA A 173 -10.07 0.25 2.23
N SER A 174 -9.90 -1.06 2.46
CA SER A 174 -10.67 -1.79 3.46
C SER A 174 -9.89 -2.99 4.02
N LEU A 175 -10.34 -3.50 5.18
CA LEU A 175 -9.84 -4.75 5.74
C LEU A 175 -10.70 -5.96 5.35
N ASN A 176 -11.90 -5.71 4.80
CA ASN A 176 -12.85 -6.77 4.53
C ASN A 176 -12.55 -7.45 3.18
N PRO A 177 -12.17 -8.73 3.18
CA PRO A 177 -12.01 -9.49 1.97
C PRO A 177 -13.34 -9.77 1.24
N GLU A 178 -14.48 -9.62 1.91
CA GLU A 178 -15.77 -10.12 1.44
C GLU A 178 -16.63 -9.08 0.71
N LYS A 179 -16.16 -7.86 0.47
CA LYS A 179 -16.90 -6.98 -0.44
C LYS A 179 -16.85 -7.55 -1.86
N ARG A 180 -17.65 -8.60 -2.07
CA ARG A 180 -18.00 -9.09 -3.39
C ARG A 180 -18.72 -7.98 -4.14
N TYR A 181 -18.28 -7.69 -5.33
CA TYR A 181 -18.93 -6.71 -6.18
C TYR A 181 -20.36 -7.13 -6.49
N THR A 182 -21.23 -6.15 -6.61
CA THR A 182 -22.66 -6.29 -6.97
C THR A 182 -22.88 -7.10 -8.25
N LEU A 183 -21.88 -7.17 -9.13
CA LEU A 183 -21.91 -7.99 -10.35
C LEU A 183 -22.09 -9.50 -10.09
N LEU A 184 -21.56 -10.03 -8.99
CA LEU A 184 -21.78 -11.43 -8.62
C LEU A 184 -23.21 -11.68 -8.16
N ASN A 185 -23.87 -10.69 -7.56
CA ASN A 185 -25.28 -10.82 -7.17
C ASN A 185 -26.21 -10.89 -8.38
N ILE A 186 -25.82 -10.30 -9.52
CA ILE A 186 -26.58 -10.38 -10.78
C ILE A 186 -26.42 -11.77 -11.41
N LEU A 187 -25.25 -12.41 -11.25
CA LEU A 187 -24.97 -13.75 -11.79
C LEU A 187 -25.53 -14.89 -10.90
N GLU A 188 -25.84 -14.62 -9.64
CA GLU A 188 -26.43 -15.61 -8.72
C GLU A 188 -27.96 -15.78 -8.93
N GLY A 189 -28.53 -15.20 -9.98
CA GLY A 189 -29.87 -15.55 -10.46
C GLY A 189 -31.01 -15.25 -9.50
N LYS A 190 -30.84 -14.29 -8.64
CA LYS A 190 -31.97 -13.74 -7.90
C LYS A 190 -32.69 -12.75 -8.80
N ASP A 191 -33.82 -13.18 -9.29
CA ASP A 191 -34.87 -12.42 -10.02
C ASP A 191 -34.68 -12.36 -11.54
N PHE A 192 -34.85 -13.53 -12.17
CA PHE A 192 -35.44 -13.64 -13.50
C PHE A 192 -36.71 -14.48 -13.44
#